data_f5af9331a5be21a573129127bc8b400e
#
_entry.id   f5af9331a5be21a573129127bc8b400e
#
_cell.length_a   1.000
_cell.length_b   1.000
_cell.length_c   1.000
_cell.angle_alpha   90.00
_cell.angle_beta   90.00
_cell.angle_gamma   90.00
#
_symmetry.space_group_name_H-M   'P 1'
#
loop_
_entity.id
_entity.type
_entity.pdbx_description
1 polymer ?
#
loop_
_entity_poly.entity_id
_entity_poly.type
_entity_poly.pdbx_seq_one_letter_code
_entity_poly.pdbx_strand_id
1 'polypeptide(L)'
;FFIIIFFFVGGYVFFFSSTYWMPTSADASYLTKIGVTNSWEDREVTINRWQYSETQQLMEIDLDVANKSYDGINKYKFSAMDLKGNKLKCDVMIEEDDWIILRISGIPKRWSDVSLRMEMPDGTGDRLKLYTNVVDVEKVAELKSMDRNGYMAQKFNIEISNMQKEVEADNKQIDKLNNEIAEVQKEIERINKEKIYQTDKEKTESDSLIAEANSTITS
;
A
#
# COMPACT_ATOMS: atom_id res chain seq x y z
N PHE A 1 -44.66 19.92 20.77
CA PHE A 1 -43.77 21.05 20.45
C PHE A 1 -42.40 20.85 21.04
N PHE A 2 -42.24 20.48 22.33
CA PHE A 2 -40.97 20.27 23.00
C PHE A 2 -40.15 19.10 22.40
N ILE A 3 -40.78 18.03 21.92
CA ILE A 3 -40.12 16.87 21.31
C ILE A 3 -39.41 17.27 20.01
N ILE A 4 -40.01 18.13 19.20
CA ILE A 4 -39.45 18.63 17.94
C ILE A 4 -38.23 19.51 18.21
N ILE A 5 -38.30 20.38 19.22
CA ILE A 5 -37.13 21.21 19.64
C ILE A 5 -35.99 20.34 20.16
N PHE A 6 -36.30 19.30 20.93
CA PHE A 6 -35.29 18.36 21.44
C PHE A 6 -34.59 17.60 20.29
N PHE A 7 -35.33 17.19 19.26
CA PHE A 7 -34.77 16.56 18.07
C PHE A 7 -33.88 17.51 17.26
N PHE A 8 -34.27 18.77 17.11
CA PHE A 8 -33.45 19.76 16.42
C PHE A 8 -32.19 20.13 17.19
N VAL A 9 -32.30 20.39 18.49
CA VAL A 9 -31.15 20.73 19.34
C VAL A 9 -30.23 19.52 19.49
N GLY A 10 -30.75 18.31 19.69
CA GLY A 10 -29.98 17.06 19.77
C GLY A 10 -29.29 16.74 18.45
N GLY A 11 -29.95 16.93 17.31
CA GLY A 11 -29.38 16.79 15.99
C GLY A 11 -28.24 17.78 15.72
N TYR A 12 -28.42 19.03 16.11
CA TYR A 12 -27.37 20.06 16.00
C TYR A 12 -26.15 19.73 16.87
N VAL A 13 -26.38 19.38 18.14
CA VAL A 13 -25.31 18.99 19.07
C VAL A 13 -24.58 17.74 18.55
N PHE A 14 -25.31 16.76 18.06
CA PHE A 14 -24.73 15.55 17.45
C PHE A 14 -23.90 15.90 16.20
N PHE A 15 -24.41 16.77 15.32
CA PHE A 15 -23.71 17.14 14.09
C PHE A 15 -22.42 17.94 14.38
N PHE A 16 -22.45 18.87 15.33
CA PHE A 16 -21.27 19.62 15.73
C PHE A 16 -20.30 18.80 16.58
N SER A 17 -20.77 17.81 17.35
CA SER A 17 -19.90 16.92 18.11
C SER A 17 -19.37 15.76 17.26
N SER A 18 -20.02 15.43 16.12
CA SER A 18 -19.59 14.32 15.25
C SER A 18 -18.18 14.53 14.70
N THR A 19 -17.74 15.78 14.50
CA THR A 19 -16.34 16.11 14.16
C THR A 19 -15.33 15.76 15.25
N TYR A 20 -15.77 15.55 16.48
CA TYR A 20 -14.92 15.11 17.59
C TYR A 20 -14.88 13.59 17.77
N TRP A 21 -15.92 12.86 17.32
CA TRP A 21 -16.11 11.43 17.56
C TRP A 21 -15.95 10.58 16.31
N MET A 22 -16.25 11.15 15.14
CA MET A 22 -15.93 10.52 13.88
C MET A 22 -14.61 11.12 13.41
N PRO A 23 -13.51 10.33 13.32
CA PRO A 23 -12.39 10.76 12.51
C PRO A 23 -12.99 11.05 11.13
N THR A 24 -12.84 12.27 10.66
CA THR A 24 -13.09 12.59 9.26
C THR A 24 -12.17 11.66 8.50
N SER A 25 -12.71 10.56 7.98
CA SER A 25 -12.10 9.89 6.86
C SER A 25 -12.18 10.91 5.73
N ALA A 26 -11.21 11.80 5.69
CA ALA A 26 -10.91 12.53 4.48
C ALA A 26 -10.83 11.45 3.42
N ASP A 27 -11.56 11.62 2.33
CA ASP A 27 -11.66 10.62 1.28
C ASP A 27 -10.28 10.03 1.01
N ALA A 28 -10.12 8.73 1.28
CA ALA A 28 -8.84 8.02 1.15
C ALA A 28 -8.26 8.10 -0.29
N SER A 29 -9.03 8.68 -1.21
CA SER A 29 -8.71 8.86 -2.61
C SER A 29 -7.51 9.79 -2.88
N TYR A 30 -7.17 10.73 -1.97
CA TYR A 30 -6.01 11.61 -2.16
C TYR A 30 -4.72 11.09 -1.50
N LEU A 31 -4.82 10.04 -0.67
CA LEU A 31 -3.64 9.46 -0.01
C LEU A 31 -2.74 8.76 -1.01
N THR A 32 -1.46 8.98 -0.88
CA THR A 32 -0.47 8.31 -1.72
C THR A 32 -0.18 6.93 -1.18
N LYS A 33 -0.44 5.91 -1.99
CA LYS A 33 -0.22 4.52 -1.60
C LYS A 33 1.26 4.16 -1.62
N ILE A 34 1.70 3.45 -0.57
CA ILE A 34 3.05 2.88 -0.50
C ILE A 34 3.19 1.79 -1.56
N GLY A 35 4.36 1.72 -2.21
CA GLY A 35 4.67 0.76 -3.27
C GLY A 35 4.05 1.08 -4.63
N VAL A 36 3.28 2.17 -4.74
CA VAL A 36 2.66 2.59 -6.02
C VAL A 36 3.47 3.73 -6.63
N THR A 37 3.82 3.57 -7.89
CA THR A 37 4.56 4.58 -8.65
C THR A 37 3.67 5.76 -9.00
N ASN A 38 4.15 6.96 -8.72
CA ASN A 38 3.54 8.22 -9.06
C ASN A 38 4.35 8.87 -10.19
N SER A 39 3.72 9.13 -11.32
CA SER A 39 4.36 9.86 -12.42
C SER A 39 4.37 11.37 -12.13
N TRP A 40 5.52 11.99 -12.30
CA TRP A 40 5.71 13.41 -12.10
C TRP A 40 6.72 13.95 -13.13
N GLU A 41 6.26 14.79 -14.03
CA GLU A 41 7.02 15.18 -15.22
C GLU A 41 7.57 13.91 -15.93
N ASP A 42 8.86 13.87 -16.25
CA ASP A 42 9.53 12.69 -16.79
C ASP A 42 10.18 11.81 -15.69
N ARG A 43 9.60 11.78 -14.51
CA ARG A 43 10.07 11.02 -13.37
C ARG A 43 8.98 10.09 -12.84
N GLU A 44 9.43 8.99 -12.27
CA GLU A 44 8.59 8.07 -11.53
C GLU A 44 9.05 8.06 -10.08
N VAL A 45 8.14 8.34 -9.15
CA VAL A 45 8.43 8.40 -7.71
C VAL A 45 7.59 7.38 -6.97
N THR A 46 8.26 6.49 -6.25
CA THR A 46 7.62 5.45 -5.44
C THR A 46 7.95 5.67 -3.97
N ILE A 47 6.93 5.66 -3.12
CA ILE A 47 7.14 5.65 -1.67
C ILE A 47 7.34 4.19 -1.24
N ASN A 48 8.53 3.84 -0.79
CA ASN A 48 8.81 2.51 -0.26
C ASN A 48 8.34 2.39 1.19
N ARG A 49 8.43 3.49 1.93
CA ARG A 49 8.11 3.53 3.35
C ARG A 49 7.76 4.95 3.79
N TRP A 50 6.75 5.07 4.65
CA TRP A 50 6.43 6.30 5.37
C TRP A 50 6.06 5.93 6.80
N GLN A 51 6.93 6.25 7.74
CA GLN A 51 6.79 5.88 9.15
C GLN A 51 6.68 7.12 10.03
N TYR A 52 5.99 6.99 11.15
CA TYR A 52 5.81 8.05 12.15
C TYR A 52 6.11 7.54 13.56
N SER A 53 6.98 8.24 14.27
CA SER A 53 7.20 8.06 15.71
C SER A 53 6.50 9.17 16.48
N GLU A 54 5.50 8.79 17.27
CA GLU A 54 4.74 9.73 18.10
C GLU A 54 5.61 10.32 19.21
N THR A 55 6.49 9.51 19.81
CA THR A 55 7.39 9.93 20.89
C THR A 55 8.38 10.98 20.44
N GLN A 56 8.87 10.87 19.21
CA GLN A 56 9.82 11.79 18.60
C GLN A 56 9.17 12.93 17.82
N GLN A 57 7.85 12.86 17.55
CA GLN A 57 7.13 13.75 16.64
C GLN A 57 7.85 13.91 15.30
N LEU A 58 8.28 12.76 14.77
CA LEU A 58 9.14 12.63 13.61
C LEU A 58 8.55 11.64 12.61
N MET A 59 8.57 12.00 11.33
CA MET A 59 8.31 11.08 10.22
C MET A 59 9.61 10.80 9.48
N GLU A 60 9.72 9.59 8.92
CA GLU A 60 10.77 9.20 7.99
C GLU A 60 10.13 8.62 6.73
N ILE A 61 10.63 9.06 5.58
CA ILE A 61 10.10 8.72 4.27
C ILE A 61 11.25 8.19 3.43
N ASP A 62 11.02 7.05 2.79
CA ASP A 62 11.93 6.40 1.86
C ASP A 62 11.31 6.45 0.46
N LEU A 63 12.00 7.07 -0.49
CA LEU A 63 11.56 7.29 -1.86
C LEU A 63 12.54 6.66 -2.84
N ASP A 64 12.02 5.92 -3.81
CA ASP A 64 12.72 5.63 -5.06
C ASP A 64 12.30 6.64 -6.12
N VAL A 65 13.28 7.12 -6.89
CA VAL A 65 13.07 8.10 -7.96
C VAL A 65 13.73 7.59 -9.24
N ALA A 66 12.94 7.26 -10.24
CA ALA A 66 13.46 6.92 -11.56
C ALA A 66 13.35 8.14 -12.49
N ASN A 67 14.48 8.77 -12.80
CA ASN A 67 14.54 9.85 -13.78
C ASN A 67 14.55 9.25 -15.19
N LYS A 68 13.48 9.52 -15.97
CA LYS A 68 13.34 9.10 -17.36
C LYS A 68 13.78 10.20 -18.33
N SER A 69 14.11 11.38 -17.82
CA SER A 69 14.61 12.51 -18.61
C SER A 69 16.11 12.43 -18.79
N TYR A 70 16.61 13.05 -19.85
CA TYR A 70 18.03 13.23 -20.10
C TYR A 70 18.55 14.59 -19.63
N ASP A 71 17.84 15.24 -18.70
CA ASP A 71 18.15 16.59 -18.22
C ASP A 71 19.30 16.65 -17.19
N GLY A 72 19.73 15.48 -16.67
CA GLY A 72 20.81 15.39 -15.67
C GLY A 72 20.41 15.89 -14.27
N ILE A 73 19.12 16.15 -14.03
CA ILE A 73 18.63 16.64 -12.74
C ILE A 73 18.24 15.45 -11.86
N ASN A 74 19.06 15.14 -10.86
CA ASN A 74 18.85 14.08 -9.89
C ASN A 74 18.74 14.59 -8.44
N LYS A 75 18.69 15.92 -8.28
CA LYS A 75 18.50 16.55 -6.96
C LYS A 75 17.24 17.40 -6.98
N TYR A 76 16.53 17.41 -5.85
CA TYR A 76 15.21 18.01 -5.77
C TYR A 76 15.09 18.87 -4.52
N LYS A 77 14.13 19.79 -4.52
CA LYS A 77 13.74 20.54 -3.33
C LYS A 77 12.58 19.89 -2.65
N PHE A 78 12.67 19.74 -1.33
CA PHE A 78 11.62 19.13 -0.52
C PHE A 78 11.04 20.13 0.47
N SER A 79 9.74 20.07 0.67
CA SER A 79 9.04 20.80 1.71
C SER A 79 7.89 19.97 2.24
N ALA A 80 7.52 20.17 3.50
CA ALA A 80 6.40 19.47 4.11
C ALA A 80 5.43 20.45 4.76
N MET A 81 4.15 20.08 4.76
CA MET A 81 3.10 20.89 5.39
C MET A 81 2.07 19.98 6.07
N ASP A 82 1.47 20.50 7.15
CA ASP A 82 0.27 19.90 7.74
C ASP A 82 -1.01 20.31 6.97
N LEU A 83 -2.15 19.74 7.35
CA LEU A 83 -3.45 20.09 6.76
C LEU A 83 -3.80 21.57 6.89
N LYS A 84 -3.33 22.24 7.93
CA LYS A 84 -3.60 23.67 8.18
C LYS A 84 -2.70 24.59 7.35
N GLY A 85 -1.77 24.03 6.59
CA GLY A 85 -0.82 24.76 5.78
C GLY A 85 0.42 25.25 6.55
N ASN A 86 0.62 24.79 7.80
CA ASN A 86 1.83 25.10 8.53
C ASN A 86 3.01 24.34 7.92
N LYS A 87 4.11 25.04 7.72
CA LYS A 87 5.35 24.44 7.24
C LYS A 87 5.97 23.57 8.32
N LEU A 88 6.33 22.35 7.99
CA LEU A 88 7.07 21.42 8.82
C LEU A 88 8.53 21.40 8.35
N LYS A 89 9.46 21.14 9.29
CA LYS A 89 10.87 21.03 8.95
C LYS A 89 11.10 19.71 8.23
N CYS A 90 11.68 19.78 7.04
CA CYS A 90 12.01 18.64 6.19
C CYS A 90 13.52 18.60 5.97
N ASP A 91 14.18 17.56 6.44
CA ASP A 91 15.61 17.36 6.31
C ASP A 91 15.87 16.15 5.39
N VAL A 92 16.81 16.30 4.46
CA VAL A 92 17.25 15.21 3.58
C VAL A 92 18.36 14.45 4.29
N MET A 93 18.16 13.15 4.51
CA MET A 93 19.14 12.29 5.18
C MET A 93 20.04 11.55 4.20
N ILE A 94 19.45 11.07 3.10
CA ILE A 94 20.11 10.45 1.95
C ILE A 94 19.56 11.09 0.68
N GLU A 95 20.43 11.45 -0.24
CA GLU A 95 20.07 11.97 -1.56
C GLU A 95 21.02 11.37 -2.59
N GLU A 96 20.59 10.24 -3.16
CA GLU A 96 21.25 9.58 -4.29
C GLU A 96 20.42 9.80 -5.56
N ASP A 97 20.93 9.39 -6.71
CA ASP A 97 20.26 9.64 -7.99
C ASP A 97 18.90 8.99 -8.10
N ASP A 98 18.73 7.83 -7.47
CA ASP A 98 17.54 6.98 -7.53
C ASP A 98 16.92 6.70 -6.16
N TRP A 99 17.52 7.21 -5.07
CA TRP A 99 17.10 6.89 -3.71
C TRP A 99 17.23 8.08 -2.76
N ILE A 100 16.15 8.39 -2.06
CA ILE A 100 16.08 9.56 -1.19
C ILE A 100 15.43 9.19 0.14
N ILE A 101 16.06 9.56 1.25
CA ILE A 101 15.48 9.44 2.58
C ILE A 101 15.30 10.83 3.18
N LEU A 102 14.10 11.10 3.64
CA LEU A 102 13.68 12.37 4.22
C LEU A 102 13.20 12.18 5.65
N ARG A 103 13.40 13.20 6.47
CA ARG A 103 12.80 13.32 7.80
C ARG A 103 11.98 14.58 7.91
N ILE A 104 10.75 14.43 8.38
CA ILE A 104 9.86 15.55 8.69
C ILE A 104 9.74 15.63 10.21
N SER A 105 10.14 16.77 10.78
CA SER A 105 10.11 17.01 12.22
C SER A 105 9.18 18.18 12.57
N GLY A 106 8.84 18.28 13.85
CA GLY A 106 7.92 19.30 14.33
C GLY A 106 6.45 18.98 14.06
N ILE A 107 6.14 17.70 13.92
CA ILE A 107 4.76 17.23 13.74
C ILE A 107 3.95 17.57 15.00
N PRO A 108 2.83 18.31 14.89
CA PRO A 108 1.98 18.60 16.05
C PRO A 108 1.43 17.32 16.69
N LYS A 109 1.26 17.30 18.02
CA LYS A 109 0.67 16.13 18.70
C LYS A 109 -0.70 15.72 18.17
N ARG A 110 -1.48 16.69 17.70
CA ARG A 110 -2.79 16.46 17.07
C ARG A 110 -2.72 16.88 15.61
N TRP A 111 -2.14 16.04 14.80
CA TRP A 111 -2.13 16.20 13.36
C TRP A 111 -3.15 15.24 12.71
N SER A 112 -3.59 15.56 11.53
CA SER A 112 -4.47 14.68 10.72
C SER A 112 -3.78 14.22 9.46
N ASP A 113 -3.23 15.17 8.70
CA ASP A 113 -2.64 14.91 7.40
C ASP A 113 -1.32 15.67 7.27
N VAL A 114 -0.40 15.04 6.56
CA VAL A 114 0.90 15.63 6.18
C VAL A 114 1.10 15.45 4.69
N SER A 115 1.50 16.51 4.01
CA SER A 115 1.93 16.49 2.61
C SER A 115 3.43 16.71 2.52
N LEU A 116 4.13 15.78 1.85
CA LEU A 116 5.47 15.98 1.33
C LEU A 116 5.34 16.56 -0.08
N ARG A 117 6.15 17.56 -0.39
CA ARG A 117 6.19 18.22 -1.70
C ARG A 117 7.60 18.12 -2.25
N MET A 118 7.69 17.71 -3.50
CA MET A 118 8.92 17.60 -4.25
C MET A 118 8.86 18.53 -5.46
N GLU A 119 9.92 19.29 -5.69
CA GLU A 119 10.01 20.33 -6.72
C GLU A 119 11.33 20.22 -7.44
N MET A 120 11.36 20.66 -8.70
CA MET A 120 12.61 20.83 -9.45
C MET A 120 13.51 21.86 -8.76
N PRO A 121 14.85 21.73 -8.85
CA PRO A 121 15.79 22.65 -8.17
C PRO A 121 15.64 24.11 -8.58
N ASP A 122 15.27 24.34 -9.82
CA ASP A 122 15.04 25.69 -10.39
C ASP A 122 13.63 26.22 -10.12
N GLY A 123 12.72 25.38 -9.59
CA GLY A 123 11.33 25.73 -9.33
C GLY A 123 10.43 25.71 -10.56
N THR A 124 10.92 25.17 -11.67
CA THR A 124 10.11 24.98 -12.89
C THR A 124 9.23 23.76 -12.79
N GLY A 125 8.21 23.66 -13.64
CA GLY A 125 7.29 22.54 -13.71
C GLY A 125 6.30 22.46 -12.56
N ASP A 126 5.53 21.38 -12.55
CA ASP A 126 4.56 21.10 -11.52
C ASP A 126 5.23 20.53 -10.27
N ARG A 127 4.59 20.73 -9.14
CA ARG A 127 5.03 20.22 -7.85
C ARG A 127 4.37 18.87 -7.58
N LEU A 128 5.18 17.82 -7.36
CA LEU A 128 4.67 16.56 -6.85
C LEU A 128 4.21 16.73 -5.40
N LYS A 129 3.04 16.22 -5.07
CA LYS A 129 2.49 16.21 -3.71
C LYS A 129 2.15 14.79 -3.32
N LEU A 130 2.77 14.32 -2.26
CA LEU A 130 2.54 13.01 -1.65
C LEU A 130 1.88 13.23 -0.29
N TYR A 131 0.88 12.41 0.05
CA TYR A 131 0.05 12.61 1.24
C TYR A 131 -0.01 11.36 2.09
N THR A 132 0.04 11.56 3.40
CA THR A 132 -0.30 10.56 4.41
C THR A 132 -1.20 11.15 5.49
N ASN A 133 -1.90 10.31 6.23
CA ASN A 133 -2.70 10.71 7.38
C ASN A 133 -2.30 9.91 8.64
N VAL A 134 -2.85 10.34 9.79
CA VAL A 134 -2.57 9.73 11.10
C VAL A 134 -3.08 8.29 11.24
N VAL A 135 -4.03 7.87 10.40
CA VAL A 135 -4.65 6.54 10.43
C VAL A 135 -3.82 5.54 9.64
N ASP A 136 -3.39 5.93 8.42
CA ASP A 136 -2.76 5.03 7.45
C ASP A 136 -1.22 5.00 7.57
N VAL A 137 -0.61 6.02 8.20
CA VAL A 137 0.84 6.04 8.41
C VAL A 137 1.27 4.88 9.31
N GLU A 138 2.33 4.19 8.94
CA GLU A 138 2.93 3.15 9.78
C GLU A 138 3.53 3.78 11.06
N LYS A 139 3.02 3.38 12.23
CA LYS A 139 3.48 3.88 13.53
C LYS A 139 4.59 3.00 14.08
N VAL A 140 5.69 3.65 14.46
CA VAL A 140 6.86 2.99 15.05
C VAL A 140 7.23 3.64 16.39
N ALA A 141 7.86 2.87 17.28
CA ALA A 141 8.27 3.38 18.59
C ALA A 141 9.36 4.44 18.45
N GLU A 142 10.35 4.19 17.59
CA GLU A 142 11.52 5.05 17.41
C GLU A 142 12.03 5.01 15.96
N LEU A 143 12.43 6.16 15.43
CA LEU A 143 13.13 6.33 14.16
C LEU A 143 14.60 6.66 14.47
N LYS A 144 15.47 5.66 14.34
CA LYS A 144 16.90 5.81 14.59
C LYS A 144 17.58 6.49 13.39
N SER A 145 18.43 7.46 13.67
CA SER A 145 19.31 8.00 12.64
C SER A 145 20.40 6.97 12.33
N MET A 146 20.56 6.65 11.08
CA MET A 146 21.53 5.68 10.60
C MET A 146 22.47 6.36 9.60
N ASP A 147 23.61 5.75 9.39
CA ASP A 147 24.45 6.08 8.24
C ASP A 147 23.85 5.47 6.95
N ARG A 148 24.49 5.75 5.82
CA ARG A 148 24.07 5.22 4.50
C ARG A 148 23.94 3.69 4.50
N ASN A 149 24.89 2.99 5.11
CA ASN A 149 24.89 1.53 5.13
C ASN A 149 23.75 0.97 5.99
N GLY A 150 23.42 1.65 7.10
CA GLY A 150 22.27 1.30 7.94
C GLY A 150 20.94 1.45 7.20
N TYR A 151 20.75 2.55 6.49
CA TYR A 151 19.55 2.75 5.65
C TYR A 151 19.48 1.76 4.49
N MET A 152 20.61 1.46 3.84
CA MET A 152 20.70 0.46 2.78
C MET A 152 20.30 -0.94 3.29
N ALA A 153 20.83 -1.34 4.44
CA ALA A 153 20.47 -2.61 5.08
C ALA A 153 18.98 -2.67 5.43
N GLN A 154 18.40 -1.56 5.89
CA GLN A 154 16.96 -1.46 6.17
C GLN A 154 16.14 -1.61 4.88
N LYS A 155 16.52 -0.95 3.79
CA LYS A 155 15.85 -1.07 2.47
C LYS A 155 15.83 -2.53 2.01
N PHE A 156 16.98 -3.21 2.00
CA PHE A 156 17.05 -4.62 1.60
C PHE A 156 16.23 -5.54 2.51
N ASN A 157 16.21 -5.29 3.81
CA ASN A 157 15.38 -6.10 4.73
C ASN A 157 13.90 -5.96 4.43
N ILE A 158 13.43 -4.77 4.05
CA ILE A 158 12.05 -4.52 3.65
C ILE A 158 11.74 -5.27 2.34
N GLU A 159 12.61 -5.17 1.34
CA GLU A 159 12.45 -5.87 0.06
C GLU A 159 12.38 -7.39 0.26
N ILE A 160 13.32 -7.95 1.05
CA ILE A 160 13.33 -9.38 1.40
C ILE A 160 12.02 -9.77 2.11
N SER A 161 11.56 -8.98 3.07
CA SER A 161 10.32 -9.26 3.79
C SER A 161 9.09 -9.23 2.87
N ASN A 162 9.05 -8.33 1.89
CA ASN A 162 7.98 -8.27 0.92
C ASN A 162 8.00 -9.48 -0.03
N MET A 163 9.16 -9.84 -0.56
CA MET A 163 9.33 -11.05 -1.37
C MET A 163 8.94 -12.32 -0.61
N GLN A 164 9.29 -12.41 0.68
CA GLN A 164 8.88 -13.55 1.52
C GLN A 164 7.35 -13.65 1.66
N LYS A 165 6.65 -12.51 1.82
CA LYS A 165 5.18 -12.51 1.88
C LYS A 165 4.54 -12.95 0.56
N GLU A 166 5.11 -12.54 -0.59
CA GLU A 166 4.67 -13.00 -1.91
C GLU A 166 4.85 -14.51 -2.06
N VAL A 167 6.04 -15.03 -1.72
CA VAL A 167 6.32 -16.47 -1.75
C VAL A 167 5.37 -17.26 -0.82
N GLU A 168 5.05 -16.73 0.37
CA GLU A 168 4.08 -17.38 1.25
C GLU A 168 2.65 -17.38 0.67
N ALA A 169 2.26 -16.31 -0.01
CA ALA A 169 0.96 -16.23 -0.68
C ALA A 169 0.88 -17.23 -1.84
N ASP A 170 1.93 -17.31 -2.67
CA ASP A 170 2.01 -18.24 -3.78
C ASP A 170 1.99 -19.71 -3.29
N ASN A 171 2.73 -20.02 -2.24
CA ASN A 171 2.73 -21.36 -1.64
C ASN A 171 1.32 -21.76 -1.15
N LYS A 172 0.59 -20.85 -0.50
CA LYS A 172 -0.80 -21.11 -0.09
C LYS A 172 -1.72 -21.39 -1.30
N GLN A 173 -1.50 -20.68 -2.39
CA GLN A 173 -2.27 -20.92 -3.61
C GLN A 173 -1.92 -22.26 -4.26
N ILE A 174 -0.64 -22.62 -4.29
CA ILE A 174 -0.16 -23.94 -4.75
C ILE A 174 -0.78 -25.06 -3.91
N ASP A 175 -0.80 -24.94 -2.58
CA ASP A 175 -1.41 -25.93 -1.71
C ASP A 175 -2.92 -26.08 -1.97
N LYS A 176 -3.62 -24.94 -2.20
CA LYS A 176 -5.04 -24.97 -2.55
C LYS A 176 -5.27 -25.70 -3.88
N LEU A 177 -4.53 -25.37 -4.92
CA LEU A 177 -4.63 -26.01 -6.22
C LEU A 177 -4.29 -27.50 -6.17
N ASN A 178 -3.28 -27.91 -5.41
CA ASN A 178 -2.94 -29.32 -5.21
C ASN A 178 -4.07 -30.08 -4.53
N ASN A 179 -4.76 -29.48 -3.56
CA ASN A 179 -5.93 -30.09 -2.93
C ASN A 179 -7.10 -30.24 -3.94
N GLU A 180 -7.37 -29.24 -4.75
CA GLU A 180 -8.38 -29.29 -5.80
C GLU A 180 -8.07 -30.37 -6.84
N ILE A 181 -6.81 -30.48 -7.27
CA ILE A 181 -6.34 -31.58 -8.16
C ILE A 181 -6.59 -32.94 -7.52
N ALA A 182 -6.25 -33.10 -6.27
CA ALA A 182 -6.45 -34.38 -5.56
C ALA A 182 -7.94 -34.76 -5.46
N GLU A 183 -8.83 -33.79 -5.29
CA GLU A 183 -10.29 -34.04 -5.29
C GLU A 183 -10.79 -34.44 -6.68
N VAL A 184 -10.36 -33.75 -7.73
CA VAL A 184 -10.71 -34.10 -9.13
C VAL A 184 -10.19 -35.49 -9.49
N GLN A 185 -8.97 -35.84 -9.08
CA GLN A 185 -8.41 -37.18 -9.30
C GLN A 185 -9.23 -38.28 -8.62
N LYS A 186 -9.69 -38.07 -7.37
CA LYS A 186 -10.59 -39.00 -6.69
C LYS A 186 -11.91 -39.18 -7.42
N GLU A 187 -12.45 -38.10 -7.96
CA GLU A 187 -13.69 -38.17 -8.73
C GLU A 187 -13.50 -38.93 -10.04
N ILE A 188 -12.38 -38.75 -10.75
CA ILE A 188 -12.01 -39.54 -11.95
C ILE A 188 -11.91 -41.02 -11.60
N GLU A 189 -11.29 -41.36 -10.45
CA GLU A 189 -11.21 -42.77 -10.00
C GLU A 189 -12.59 -43.33 -9.68
N ARG A 190 -13.49 -42.57 -9.08
CA ARG A 190 -14.86 -42.97 -8.81
C ARG A 190 -15.62 -43.27 -10.10
N ILE A 191 -15.57 -42.36 -11.06
CA ILE A 191 -16.22 -42.52 -12.36
C ILE A 191 -15.68 -43.76 -13.06
N ASN A 192 -14.37 -43.98 -13.07
CA ASN A 192 -13.77 -45.18 -13.70
C ASN A 192 -14.23 -46.49 -13.04
N LYS A 193 -14.41 -46.53 -11.74
CA LYS A 193 -14.95 -47.70 -11.01
C LYS A 193 -16.41 -47.96 -11.36
N GLU A 194 -17.22 -46.94 -11.50
CA GLU A 194 -18.63 -47.05 -11.85
C GLU A 194 -18.88 -47.39 -13.31
N LYS A 195 -17.96 -47.12 -14.23
CA LYS A 195 -18.06 -47.40 -15.67
C LYS A 195 -18.35 -48.89 -15.97
N ILE A 196 -17.91 -49.81 -15.13
CA ILE A 196 -18.13 -51.24 -15.37
C ILE A 196 -19.62 -51.60 -15.30
N TYR A 197 -20.46 -50.81 -14.66
CA TYR A 197 -21.91 -51.03 -14.50
C TYR A 197 -22.74 -50.20 -15.49
N GLN A 198 -22.11 -49.35 -16.35
CA GLN A 198 -22.77 -48.42 -17.24
C GLN A 198 -23.07 -49.05 -18.61
N THR A 199 -24.09 -48.53 -19.29
CA THR A 199 -24.37 -48.80 -20.69
C THR A 199 -23.31 -48.13 -21.59
N ASP A 200 -23.23 -48.53 -22.88
CA ASP A 200 -22.23 -47.98 -23.80
C ASP A 200 -22.40 -46.47 -24.02
N LYS A 201 -23.63 -45.95 -23.95
CA LYS A 201 -23.88 -44.51 -24.03
C LYS A 201 -23.34 -43.78 -22.78
N GLU A 202 -23.64 -44.29 -21.59
CA GLU A 202 -23.17 -43.70 -20.32
C GLU A 202 -21.65 -43.76 -20.20
N LYS A 203 -20.99 -44.82 -20.72
CA LYS A 203 -19.52 -44.90 -20.78
C LYS A 203 -18.93 -43.77 -21.63
N THR A 204 -19.54 -43.47 -22.79
CA THR A 204 -19.07 -42.38 -23.67
C THR A 204 -19.19 -41.03 -22.97
N GLU A 205 -20.29 -40.80 -22.24
CA GLU A 205 -20.47 -39.55 -21.42
C GLU A 205 -19.44 -39.47 -20.30
N SER A 206 -19.19 -40.57 -19.57
CA SER A 206 -18.15 -40.66 -18.56
C SER A 206 -16.75 -40.43 -19.09
N ASP A 207 -16.41 -40.93 -20.26
CA ASP A 207 -15.12 -40.69 -20.91
C ASP A 207 -14.93 -39.22 -21.27
N SER A 208 -15.99 -38.54 -21.71
CA SER A 208 -15.96 -37.11 -22.00
C SER A 208 -15.70 -36.28 -20.73
N LEU A 209 -16.37 -36.62 -19.63
CA LEU A 209 -16.17 -35.95 -18.31
C LEU A 209 -14.75 -36.14 -17.79
N ILE A 210 -14.20 -37.35 -17.90
CA ILE A 210 -12.81 -37.63 -17.50
C ILE A 210 -11.82 -36.85 -18.35
N ALA A 211 -12.06 -36.76 -19.67
CA ALA A 211 -11.19 -35.97 -20.57
C ALA A 211 -11.22 -34.47 -20.20
N GLU A 212 -12.39 -33.91 -19.93
CA GLU A 212 -12.54 -32.52 -19.48
C GLU A 212 -11.83 -32.28 -18.13
N ALA A 213 -12.03 -33.15 -17.15
CA ALA A 213 -11.39 -33.08 -15.84
C ALA A 213 -9.85 -33.15 -15.95
N ASN A 214 -9.30 -34.03 -16.78
CA ASN A 214 -7.86 -34.10 -17.04
C ASN A 214 -7.33 -32.84 -17.73
N SER A 215 -8.10 -32.26 -18.66
CA SER A 215 -7.72 -30.98 -19.29
C SER A 215 -7.65 -29.83 -18.26
N THR A 216 -8.58 -29.81 -17.32
CA THR A 216 -8.59 -28.80 -16.24
C THR A 216 -7.38 -28.93 -15.30
N ILE A 217 -6.92 -30.18 -15.03
CA ILE A 217 -5.73 -30.41 -14.19
C ILE A 217 -4.43 -29.93 -14.89
N THR A 218 -4.40 -29.94 -16.22
CA THR A 218 -3.21 -29.62 -17.01
C THR A 218 -3.15 -28.19 -17.52
N SER A 219 -4.19 -27.41 -17.35
CA SER A 219 -4.26 -25.98 -17.70
C SER A 219 -3.73 -25.08 -16.60
#